data_9afccaa24004aea210a133cc3c67a90b
#
_entry.id   9afccaa24004aea210a133cc3c67a90b
#
_cell.length_a   1.000
_cell.length_b   1.000
_cell.length_c   1.000
_cell.angle_alpha   90.00
_cell.angle_beta   90.00
_cell.angle_gamma   90.00
#
_symmetry.space_group_name_H-M   'P 1'
#
loop_
_entity.id
_entity.type
_entity.pdbx_description
1 polymer ?
#
loop_
_entity_poly.entity_id
_entity_poly.type
_entity_poly.pdbx_seq_one_letter_code
_entity_poly.pdbx_strand_id
1 'polypeptide(L)'
;MNEINIQIIPFLLPAMTFCHVIADYNLQGILANFKQTKWWEENYHTDKDEQNANIALHIHSGSWAFMIMLPITLFMFITKQYNYNFYIWAMVINDIIHLIIDDMKCNEELISYRTDQYIHMGQIFITWLIYYLIMVF
;
A
#
# COMPACT_ATOMS: atom_id res chain seq x y z
N MET A 1 20.93 6.92 17.82
CA MET A 1 19.48 6.93 18.11
C MET A 1 19.28 6.70 19.61
N ASN A 2 18.29 7.31 20.25
CA ASN A 2 18.03 7.05 21.68
C ASN A 2 17.42 5.65 21.84
N GLU A 3 17.75 4.93 22.93
CA GLU A 3 17.24 3.57 23.21
C GLU A 3 15.70 3.48 23.14
N ILE A 4 15.00 4.53 23.59
CA ILE A 4 13.53 4.62 23.54
C ILE A 4 13.01 4.54 22.10
N ASN A 5 13.70 5.14 21.14
CA ASN A 5 13.26 5.13 19.75
C ASN A 5 13.35 3.72 19.14
N ILE A 6 14.37 2.95 19.49
CA ILE A 6 14.52 1.56 19.02
C ILE A 6 13.38 0.69 19.54
N GLN A 7 12.96 0.88 20.79
CA GLN A 7 11.87 0.11 21.41
C GLN A 7 10.50 0.37 20.78
N ILE A 8 10.30 1.52 20.13
CA ILE A 8 9.03 1.88 19.48
C ILE A 8 8.91 1.26 18.08
N ILE A 9 10.02 1.04 17.36
CA ILE A 9 9.98 0.57 15.96
C ILE A 9 9.17 -0.73 15.77
N PRO A 10 9.22 -1.75 16.67
CA PRO A 10 8.38 -2.93 16.55
C PRO A 10 6.88 -2.64 16.49
N PHE A 11 6.41 -1.58 17.15
CA PHE A 11 5.01 -1.18 17.15
C PHE A 11 4.56 -0.54 15.84
N LEU A 12 5.49 -0.18 14.95
CA LEU A 12 5.13 0.33 13.62
C LEU A 12 4.50 -0.77 12.75
N LEU A 13 4.92 -2.04 12.90
CA LEU A 13 4.35 -3.13 12.11
C LEU A 13 2.85 -3.31 12.32
N PRO A 14 2.33 -3.47 13.54
CA PRO A 14 0.87 -3.52 13.75
C PRO A 14 0.17 -2.21 13.35
N ALA A 15 0.80 -1.05 13.49
CA ALA A 15 0.23 0.21 13.02
C ALA A 15 0.12 0.27 11.48
N MET A 16 1.14 -0.18 10.75
CA MET A 16 1.12 -0.29 9.29
C MET A 16 0.05 -1.30 8.83
N THR A 17 -0.05 -2.45 9.51
CA THR A 17 -1.09 -3.44 9.24
C THR A 17 -2.50 -2.87 9.45
N PHE A 18 -2.70 -2.09 10.50
CA PHE A 18 -3.97 -1.41 10.75
C PHE A 18 -4.29 -0.37 9.66
N CYS A 19 -3.30 0.41 9.23
CA CYS A 19 -3.44 1.34 8.11
C CYS A 19 -3.80 0.63 6.79
N HIS A 20 -3.22 -0.56 6.54
CA HIS A 20 -3.62 -1.40 5.40
C HIS A 20 -5.10 -1.80 5.48
N VAL A 21 -5.57 -2.29 6.63
CA VAL A 21 -6.98 -2.65 6.81
C VAL A 21 -7.88 -1.44 6.56
N ILE A 22 -7.52 -0.27 7.06
CA ILE A 22 -8.30 0.95 6.80
C ILE A 22 -8.31 1.29 5.30
N ALA A 23 -7.16 1.26 4.64
CA ALA A 23 -7.04 1.64 3.24
C ALA A 23 -7.78 0.66 2.32
N ASP A 24 -7.64 -0.63 2.56
CA ASP A 24 -8.13 -1.68 1.67
C ASP A 24 -9.60 -2.06 1.91
N TYR A 25 -10.12 -1.84 3.13
CA TYR A 25 -11.51 -2.21 3.45
C TYR A 25 -12.42 -1.01 3.69
N ASN A 26 -11.92 0.07 4.30
CA ASN A 26 -12.78 1.17 4.70
C ASN A 26 -12.72 2.37 3.75
N LEU A 27 -11.52 2.73 3.27
CA LEU A 27 -11.32 3.91 2.42
C LEU A 27 -11.41 3.62 0.93
N GLN A 28 -11.35 2.36 0.53
CA GLN A 28 -11.44 1.98 -0.88
C GLN A 28 -12.75 2.45 -1.53
N GLY A 29 -13.88 2.30 -0.81
CA GLY A 29 -15.19 2.83 -1.23
C GLY A 29 -15.53 2.46 -2.67
N ILE A 30 -15.90 3.45 -3.49
CA ILE A 30 -16.25 3.28 -4.90
C ILE A 30 -15.05 2.83 -5.77
N LEU A 31 -13.81 3.09 -5.35
CA LEU A 31 -12.62 2.64 -6.07
C LEU A 31 -12.53 1.11 -6.15
N ALA A 32 -13.17 0.39 -5.22
CA ALA A 32 -13.26 -1.07 -5.28
C ALA A 32 -13.90 -1.57 -6.59
N ASN A 33 -14.88 -0.82 -7.09
CA ASN A 33 -15.54 -1.10 -8.36
C ASN A 33 -14.79 -0.47 -9.54
N PHE A 34 -14.38 0.78 -9.40
CA PHE A 34 -13.78 1.57 -10.48
C PHE A 34 -12.45 1.00 -10.97
N LYS A 35 -11.70 0.27 -10.16
CA LYS A 35 -10.47 -0.40 -10.58
C LYS A 35 -10.69 -1.68 -11.40
N GLN A 36 -11.94 -2.06 -11.66
CA GLN A 36 -12.33 -3.24 -12.45
C GLN A 36 -12.81 -2.81 -13.84
N THR A 37 -12.12 -3.21 -14.90
CA THR A 37 -12.53 -2.94 -16.30
C THR A 37 -13.94 -3.44 -16.58
N LYS A 38 -14.25 -4.65 -16.10
CA LYS A 38 -15.57 -5.27 -16.24
C LYS A 38 -16.69 -4.40 -15.67
N TRP A 39 -16.44 -3.72 -14.54
CA TRP A 39 -17.45 -2.83 -13.95
C TRP A 39 -17.78 -1.65 -14.88
N TRP A 40 -16.78 -1.08 -15.57
CA TRP A 40 -16.96 -0.02 -16.54
C TRP A 40 -17.71 -0.51 -17.78
N GLU A 41 -17.35 -1.67 -18.31
CA GLU A 41 -18.03 -2.31 -19.43
C GLU A 41 -19.51 -2.57 -19.14
N GLU A 42 -19.86 -3.01 -17.94
CA GLU A 42 -21.25 -3.28 -17.55
C GLU A 42 -22.08 -2.02 -17.30
N ASN A 43 -21.47 -0.91 -16.89
CA ASN A 43 -22.20 0.29 -16.47
C ASN A 43 -22.15 1.44 -17.48
N TYR A 44 -21.11 1.55 -18.29
CA TYR A 44 -20.88 2.71 -19.15
C TYR A 44 -20.65 2.36 -20.63
N HIS A 45 -20.04 1.24 -20.97
CA HIS A 45 -19.75 0.80 -22.34
C HIS A 45 -19.06 1.85 -23.21
N THR A 46 -17.91 2.35 -22.77
CA THR A 46 -17.15 3.36 -23.49
C THR A 46 -15.83 2.81 -24.02
N ASP A 47 -15.29 3.43 -25.07
CA ASP A 47 -13.95 3.10 -25.61
C ASP A 47 -12.80 3.34 -24.60
N LYS A 48 -13.12 3.83 -23.39
CA LYS A 48 -12.15 4.21 -22.34
C LYS A 48 -12.27 3.40 -21.06
N ASP A 49 -13.01 2.32 -21.07
CA ASP A 49 -13.31 1.56 -19.86
C ASP A 49 -12.04 1.01 -19.20
N GLU A 50 -11.11 0.47 -19.96
CA GLU A 50 -9.80 0.04 -19.48
C GLU A 50 -8.97 1.23 -18.94
N GLN A 51 -8.97 2.37 -19.62
CA GLN A 51 -8.26 3.57 -19.17
C GLN A 51 -8.81 4.09 -17.85
N ASN A 52 -10.14 4.10 -17.70
CA ASN A 52 -10.79 4.54 -16.47
C ASN A 52 -10.47 3.60 -15.30
N ALA A 53 -10.47 2.28 -15.52
CA ALA A 53 -10.09 1.29 -14.54
C ALA A 53 -8.63 1.47 -14.10
N ASN A 54 -7.72 1.67 -15.05
CA ASN A 54 -6.30 1.91 -14.77
C ASN A 54 -6.07 3.18 -13.95
N ILE A 55 -6.78 4.28 -14.23
CA ILE A 55 -6.68 5.50 -13.42
C ILE A 55 -7.14 5.23 -11.98
N ALA A 56 -8.26 4.56 -11.80
CA ALA A 56 -8.76 4.23 -10.47
C ALA A 56 -7.83 3.29 -9.71
N LEU A 57 -7.21 2.34 -10.40
CA LEU A 57 -6.22 1.43 -9.84
C LEU A 57 -4.98 2.17 -9.33
N HIS A 58 -4.44 3.13 -10.11
CA HIS A 58 -3.31 3.97 -9.68
C HIS A 58 -3.66 4.85 -8.48
N ILE A 59 -4.87 5.45 -8.45
CA ILE A 59 -5.31 6.25 -7.31
C ILE A 59 -5.41 5.37 -6.06
N HIS A 60 -5.95 4.15 -6.20
CA HIS A 60 -6.06 3.22 -5.08
C HIS A 60 -4.69 2.79 -4.56
N SER A 61 -3.78 2.34 -5.44
CA SER A 61 -2.46 1.86 -5.05
C SER A 61 -1.60 2.95 -4.38
N GLY A 62 -1.59 4.16 -4.95
CA GLY A 62 -0.90 5.30 -4.36
C GLY A 62 -1.45 5.68 -2.98
N SER A 63 -2.79 5.66 -2.82
CA SER A 63 -3.44 5.90 -1.53
C SER A 63 -3.09 4.84 -0.51
N TRP A 64 -3.06 3.57 -0.92
CA TRP A 64 -2.68 2.46 -0.08
C TRP A 64 -1.21 2.56 0.36
N ALA A 65 -0.29 2.80 -0.57
CA ALA A 65 1.14 2.97 -0.27
C ALA A 65 1.37 4.12 0.73
N PHE A 66 0.67 5.24 0.55
CA PHE A 66 0.72 6.36 1.50
C PHE A 66 0.24 5.94 2.89
N MET A 67 -0.89 5.22 2.97
CA MET A 67 -1.47 4.80 4.24
C MET A 67 -0.57 3.84 5.00
N ILE A 68 0.03 2.84 4.37
CA ILE A 68 0.94 1.92 5.07
C ILE A 68 2.23 2.59 5.52
N MET A 69 2.68 3.64 4.81
CA MET A 69 3.86 4.42 5.19
C MET A 69 3.57 5.49 6.25
N LEU A 70 2.31 5.79 6.54
CA LEU A 70 1.92 6.83 7.50
C LEU A 70 2.52 6.63 8.90
N PRO A 71 2.52 5.43 9.52
CA PRO A 71 3.14 5.22 10.83
C PRO A 71 4.65 5.52 10.84
N ILE A 72 5.37 5.11 9.79
CA ILE A 72 6.80 5.42 9.63
C ILE A 72 7.01 6.92 9.45
N THR A 73 6.16 7.58 8.65
CA THR A 73 6.21 9.03 8.43
C THR A 73 6.04 9.79 9.74
N LEU A 74 5.04 9.44 10.54
CA LEU A 74 4.79 10.06 11.84
C LEU A 74 5.95 9.80 12.80
N PHE A 75 6.50 8.58 12.83
CA PHE A 75 7.66 8.26 13.65
C PHE A 75 8.87 9.09 13.26
N MET A 76 9.19 9.20 11.96
CA MET A 76 10.28 10.04 11.45
C MET A 76 10.10 11.51 11.85
N PHE A 77 8.87 12.01 11.75
CA PHE A 77 8.54 13.39 12.08
C PHE A 77 8.70 13.68 13.59
N ILE A 78 8.20 12.77 14.44
CA ILE A 78 8.28 12.91 15.91
C ILE A 78 9.73 12.81 16.40
N THR A 79 10.49 11.84 15.85
CA THR A 79 11.89 11.61 16.29
C THR A 79 12.89 12.52 15.60
N LYS A 80 12.48 13.25 14.56
CA LYS A 80 13.32 14.07 13.67
C LYS A 80 14.46 13.27 13.01
N GLN A 81 14.22 11.96 12.79
CA GLN A 81 15.16 11.04 12.15
C GLN A 81 14.67 10.72 10.75
N TYR A 82 15.08 11.52 9.78
CA TYR A 82 14.61 11.43 8.41
C TYR A 82 15.55 10.58 7.55
N ASN A 83 15.02 9.52 6.95
CA ASN A 83 15.68 8.78 5.87
C ASN A 83 14.85 8.93 4.59
N TYR A 84 15.08 10.03 3.87
CA TYR A 84 14.33 10.35 2.66
C TYR A 84 14.51 9.33 1.54
N ASN A 85 15.72 8.77 1.38
CA ASN A 85 15.97 7.77 0.36
C ASN A 85 15.14 6.50 0.59
N PHE A 86 15.16 5.98 1.82
CA PHE A 86 14.31 4.86 2.17
C PHE A 86 12.84 5.18 1.93
N TYR A 87 12.38 6.34 2.41
CA TYR A 87 10.97 6.72 2.32
C TYR A 87 10.48 6.76 0.88
N ILE A 88 11.22 7.45 -0.01
CA ILE A 88 10.84 7.58 -1.43
C ILE A 88 10.80 6.21 -2.11
N TRP A 89 11.85 5.40 -1.94
CA TRP A 89 11.90 4.08 -2.55
C TRP A 89 10.84 3.13 -1.99
N ALA A 90 10.60 3.16 -0.69
CA ALA A 90 9.55 2.35 -0.08
C ALA A 90 8.15 2.74 -0.60
N MET A 91 7.86 4.04 -0.74
CA MET A 91 6.61 4.52 -1.34
C MET A 91 6.43 4.00 -2.78
N VAL A 92 7.44 4.22 -3.64
CA VAL A 92 7.36 3.85 -5.06
C VAL A 92 7.26 2.33 -5.24
N ILE A 93 8.06 1.55 -4.52
CA ILE A 93 8.06 0.09 -4.63
C ILE A 93 6.73 -0.49 -4.13
N ASN A 94 6.22 -0.02 -2.99
CA ASN A 94 4.94 -0.48 -2.46
C ASN A 94 3.77 -0.12 -3.36
N ASP A 95 3.76 1.08 -3.94
CA ASP A 95 2.75 1.51 -4.91
C ASP A 95 2.74 0.59 -6.15
N ILE A 96 3.91 0.39 -6.79
CA ILE A 96 4.03 -0.43 -8.00
C ILE A 96 3.61 -1.88 -7.73
N ILE A 97 4.09 -2.49 -6.64
CA ILE A 97 3.75 -3.89 -6.34
C ILE A 97 2.25 -4.01 -6.02
N HIS A 98 1.69 -3.10 -5.22
CA HIS A 98 0.26 -3.13 -4.90
C HIS A 98 -0.60 -2.99 -6.16
N LEU A 99 -0.23 -2.06 -7.05
CA LEU A 99 -0.90 -1.86 -8.34
C LEU A 99 -0.92 -3.15 -9.17
N ILE A 100 0.23 -3.80 -9.35
CA ILE A 100 0.33 -5.03 -10.14
C ILE A 100 -0.50 -6.15 -9.52
N ILE A 101 -0.42 -6.34 -8.21
CA ILE A 101 -1.11 -7.42 -7.50
C ILE A 101 -2.63 -7.21 -7.53
N ASP A 102 -3.09 -5.98 -7.36
CA ASP A 102 -4.51 -5.67 -7.46
C ASP A 102 -5.06 -5.85 -8.88
N ASP A 103 -4.28 -5.49 -9.90
CA ASP A 103 -4.64 -5.72 -11.31
C ASP A 103 -4.75 -7.21 -11.63
N MET A 104 -3.76 -8.00 -11.21
CA MET A 104 -3.78 -9.48 -11.33
C MET A 104 -5.00 -10.12 -10.66
N LYS A 105 -5.52 -9.53 -9.58
CA LYS A 105 -6.73 -9.99 -8.90
C LYS A 105 -8.00 -9.51 -9.60
N CYS A 106 -8.07 -8.21 -9.90
CA CYS A 106 -9.32 -7.56 -10.29
C CYS A 106 -9.66 -7.67 -11.78
N ASN A 107 -8.63 -7.65 -12.65
CA ASN A 107 -8.79 -7.59 -14.08
C ASN A 107 -8.32 -8.87 -14.79
N GLU A 108 -7.19 -9.43 -14.36
CA GLU A 108 -6.64 -10.64 -14.97
C GLU A 108 -7.14 -11.95 -14.34
N GLU A 109 -7.74 -11.88 -13.14
CA GLU A 109 -8.24 -13.03 -12.37
C GLU A 109 -7.19 -14.14 -12.12
N LEU A 110 -5.89 -13.77 -12.12
CA LEU A 110 -4.77 -14.70 -11.98
C LEU A 110 -4.55 -15.17 -10.54
N ILE A 111 -4.95 -14.35 -9.57
CA ILE A 111 -4.77 -14.66 -8.15
C ILE A 111 -6.06 -14.53 -7.36
N SER A 112 -6.15 -15.35 -6.30
CA SER A 112 -7.29 -15.28 -5.39
C SER A 112 -7.20 -14.06 -4.46
N TYR A 113 -8.34 -13.59 -3.94
CA TYR A 113 -8.39 -12.58 -2.88
C TYR A 113 -7.48 -12.91 -1.69
N ARG A 114 -7.41 -14.18 -1.29
CA ARG A 114 -6.55 -14.60 -0.18
C ARG A 114 -5.07 -14.44 -0.50
N THR A 115 -4.66 -14.83 -1.72
CA THR A 115 -3.28 -14.67 -2.19
C THR A 115 -2.87 -13.21 -2.24
N ASP A 116 -3.72 -12.36 -2.77
CA ASP A 116 -3.59 -10.90 -2.79
C ASP A 116 -3.30 -10.34 -1.39
N GLN A 117 -4.13 -10.69 -0.40
CA GLN A 117 -3.95 -10.22 0.98
C GLN A 117 -2.63 -10.71 1.62
N TYR A 118 -2.21 -11.95 1.34
CA TYR A 118 -0.91 -12.44 1.83
C TYR A 118 0.27 -11.69 1.24
N ILE A 119 0.19 -11.31 -0.04
CA ILE A 119 1.25 -10.53 -0.69
C ILE A 119 1.32 -9.13 -0.07
N HIS A 120 0.19 -8.46 0.15
CA HIS A 120 0.16 -7.15 0.81
C HIS A 120 0.72 -7.19 2.24
N MET A 121 0.40 -8.23 3.00
CA MET A 121 0.99 -8.43 4.33
C MET A 121 2.50 -8.66 4.25
N GLY A 122 2.98 -9.39 3.23
CA GLY A 122 4.40 -9.58 2.95
C GLY A 122 5.11 -8.26 2.62
N GLN A 123 4.50 -7.41 1.80
CA GLN A 123 5.03 -6.06 1.48
C GLN A 123 5.21 -5.22 2.75
N ILE A 124 4.19 -5.18 3.60
CA ILE A 124 4.21 -4.43 4.86
C ILE A 124 5.34 -4.94 5.76
N PHE A 125 5.44 -6.26 5.93
CA PHE A 125 6.47 -6.87 6.76
C PHE A 125 7.88 -6.57 6.25
N ILE A 126 8.12 -6.71 4.94
CA ILE A 126 9.43 -6.43 4.32
C ILE A 126 9.78 -4.95 4.45
N THR A 127 8.83 -4.05 4.19
CA THR A 127 9.03 -2.60 4.33
C THR A 127 9.40 -2.22 5.77
N TRP A 128 8.67 -2.75 6.74
CA TRP A 128 8.96 -2.56 8.16
C TRP A 128 10.33 -3.14 8.53
N LEU A 129 10.65 -4.36 8.08
CA LEU A 129 11.92 -5.02 8.40
C LEU A 129 13.13 -4.23 7.87
N ILE A 130 13.06 -3.75 6.63
CA ILE A 130 14.11 -2.91 6.05
C ILE A 130 14.26 -1.62 6.86
N TYR A 131 13.16 -0.98 7.21
CA TYR A 131 13.20 0.22 8.06
C TYR A 131 13.82 -0.07 9.42
N TYR A 132 13.40 -1.15 10.07
CA TYR A 132 13.99 -1.59 11.35
C TYR A 132 15.50 -1.78 11.26
N LEU A 133 15.99 -2.50 10.24
CA LEU A 133 17.42 -2.74 10.04
C LEU A 133 18.20 -1.43 9.83
N ILE A 134 17.68 -0.53 9.00
CA ILE A 134 18.30 0.79 8.76
C ILE A 134 18.40 1.62 10.05
N MET A 135 17.43 1.47 10.95
CA MET A 135 17.39 2.27 12.18
C MET A 135 18.21 1.65 13.32
N VAL A 136 18.49 0.36 13.27
CA VAL A 136 19.25 -0.35 14.33
C VAL A 136 20.74 -0.42 14.00
N PHE A 137 21.09 -0.57 12.71
CA PHE A 137 22.47 -0.74 12.24
C PHE A 137 22.96 0.47 11.45
#